data_5dee5f97a8dcaad69e2b15bdc10b9c67
#
_entry.id   5dee5f97a8dcaad69e2b15bdc10b9c67
#
_cell.length_a   1.000
_cell.length_b   1.000
_cell.length_c   1.000
_cell.angle_alpha   90.00
_cell.angle_beta   90.00
_cell.angle_gamma   90.00
#
_symmetry.space_group_name_H-M   'P 1'
#
loop_
_entity.id
_entity.type
_entity.pdbx_description
1 polymer ?
#
loop_
_entity_poly.entity_id
_entity_poly.type
_entity_poly.pdbx_seq_one_letter_code
_entity_poly.pdbx_strand_id
1 'polypeptide(L)'
;MFVDPAMLTAGAAHAHTASEHAQAGAKELDQRTVTAGIFGGFGAADVFHQAISTSHAEHVTTLNDHRRTLADVGDKAHLARRAFLGMDHEAAAQLRAVRCNSNI
;
A
#
# COMPACT_ATOMS: atom_id res chain seq x y z
N MET A 1 2.44 -1.25 -26.79
CA MET A 1 2.90 -1.17 -25.38
C MET A 1 2.99 -2.58 -24.82
N PHE A 2 4.11 -2.93 -24.26
CA PHE A 2 4.31 -4.24 -23.65
C PHE A 2 4.09 -4.13 -22.13
N VAL A 3 3.25 -5.01 -21.58
CA VAL A 3 3.01 -5.13 -20.15
C VAL A 3 3.35 -6.54 -19.70
N ASP A 4 4.28 -6.66 -18.76
CA ASP A 4 4.66 -7.95 -18.19
C ASP A 4 3.80 -8.23 -16.94
N PRO A 5 2.88 -9.21 -16.99
CA PRO A 5 2.05 -9.54 -15.83
C PRO A 5 2.85 -10.00 -14.61
N ALA A 6 4.02 -10.61 -14.81
CA ALA A 6 4.89 -11.04 -13.72
C ALA A 6 5.45 -9.83 -12.96
N MET A 7 5.79 -8.73 -13.64
CA MET A 7 6.23 -7.49 -13.01
C MET A 7 5.09 -6.82 -12.23
N LEU A 8 3.86 -6.86 -12.72
CA LEU A 8 2.69 -6.37 -11.97
C LEU A 8 2.47 -7.18 -10.70
N THR A 9 2.61 -8.50 -10.78
CA THR A 9 2.52 -9.38 -9.59
C THR A 9 3.61 -9.06 -8.57
N ALA A 10 4.85 -8.89 -9.03
CA ALA A 10 5.97 -8.55 -8.15
C ALA A 10 5.78 -7.16 -7.52
N GLY A 11 5.33 -6.17 -8.30
CA GLY A 11 5.02 -4.83 -7.80
C GLY A 11 3.91 -4.84 -6.76
N ALA A 12 2.85 -5.61 -7.00
CA ALA A 12 1.76 -5.78 -6.04
C ALA A 12 2.26 -6.39 -4.72
N ALA A 13 3.09 -7.44 -4.79
CA ALA A 13 3.69 -8.07 -3.63
C ALA A 13 4.56 -7.09 -2.83
N HIS A 14 5.37 -6.28 -3.50
CA HIS A 14 6.18 -5.25 -2.85
C HIS A 14 5.32 -4.17 -2.19
N ALA A 15 4.24 -3.74 -2.83
CA ALA A 15 3.31 -2.76 -2.26
C ALA A 15 2.62 -3.32 -1.00
N HIS A 16 2.18 -4.57 -1.02
CA HIS A 16 1.58 -5.21 0.15
C HIS A 16 2.60 -5.41 1.28
N THR A 17 3.83 -5.80 0.98
CA THR A 17 4.90 -5.90 1.97
C THR A 17 5.19 -4.54 2.62
N ALA A 18 5.27 -3.48 1.82
CA ALA A 18 5.45 -2.12 2.34
C ALA A 18 4.26 -1.69 3.21
N SER A 19 3.03 -2.05 2.83
CA SER A 19 1.82 -1.84 3.64
C SER A 19 1.92 -2.51 5.00
N GLU A 20 2.38 -3.77 5.04
CA GLU A 20 2.58 -4.51 6.30
C GLU A 20 3.64 -3.84 7.19
N HIS A 21 4.72 -3.36 6.62
CA HIS A 21 5.74 -2.61 7.37
C HIS A 21 5.19 -1.30 7.94
N ALA A 22 4.39 -0.57 7.17
CA ALA A 22 3.74 0.65 7.65
C ALA A 22 2.77 0.35 8.79
N GLN A 23 2.02 -0.75 8.70
CA GLN A 23 1.11 -1.19 9.74
C GLN A 23 1.85 -1.57 11.02
N ALA A 24 2.93 -2.34 10.90
CA ALA A 24 3.75 -2.73 12.03
C ALA A 24 4.39 -1.51 12.71
N GLY A 25 4.89 -0.56 11.92
CA GLY A 25 5.44 0.70 12.42
C GLY A 25 4.41 1.54 13.15
N ALA A 26 3.21 1.67 12.60
CA ALA A 26 2.11 2.40 13.23
C ALA A 26 1.71 1.78 14.57
N LYS A 27 1.60 0.46 14.61
CA LYS A 27 1.25 -0.28 15.82
C LYS A 27 2.32 -0.11 16.90
N GLU A 28 3.58 -0.26 16.53
CA GLU A 28 4.69 -0.09 17.47
C GLU A 28 4.76 1.34 17.99
N LEU A 29 4.62 2.33 17.13
CA LEU A 29 4.61 3.73 17.54
C LEU A 29 3.42 4.05 18.46
N ASP A 30 2.24 3.53 18.16
CA ASP A 30 1.03 3.72 18.97
C ASP A 30 1.19 3.15 20.39
N GLN A 31 1.94 2.07 20.54
CA GLN A 31 2.22 1.46 21.83
C GLN A 31 3.25 2.22 22.66
N ARG A 32 4.03 3.11 22.05
CA ARG A 32 5.09 3.87 22.70
C ARG A 32 4.67 5.31 22.96
N THR A 33 3.75 5.49 23.89
CA THR A 33 3.30 6.82 24.31
C THR A 33 4.33 7.52 25.19
N VAL A 34 4.39 8.84 25.10
CA VAL A 34 5.24 9.65 25.94
C VAL A 34 4.54 9.84 27.29
N THR A 35 5.18 9.39 28.38
CA THR A 35 4.61 9.46 29.72
C THR A 35 4.49 10.91 30.20
N ALA A 36 3.34 11.25 30.78
CA ALA A 36 3.14 12.55 31.40
C ALA A 36 4.18 12.81 32.52
N GLY A 37 4.70 14.03 32.57
CA GLY A 37 5.69 14.40 33.56
C GLY A 37 7.14 13.99 33.26
N ILE A 38 7.41 13.29 32.16
CA ILE A 38 8.77 12.84 31.79
C ILE A 38 9.74 14.02 31.58
N PHE A 39 9.23 15.21 31.20
CA PHE A 39 10.02 16.40 30.95
C PHE A 39 10.10 17.32 32.19
N GLY A 40 9.51 16.91 33.32
CA GLY A 40 9.48 17.69 34.58
C GLY A 40 8.08 18.18 34.91
N GLY A 41 7.96 18.80 36.09
CA GLY A 41 6.68 19.26 36.63
C GLY A 41 6.49 20.78 36.55
N PHE A 42 6.70 21.39 35.39
CA PHE A 42 6.52 22.83 35.18
C PHE A 42 5.77 23.10 33.86
N GLY A 43 5.17 24.30 33.75
CA GLY A 43 4.25 24.60 32.64
C GLY A 43 4.82 24.42 31.23
N ALA A 44 6.07 24.82 30.99
CA ALA A 44 6.73 24.64 29.71
C ALA A 44 6.93 23.16 29.36
N ALA A 45 7.19 22.32 30.36
CA ALA A 45 7.30 20.87 30.19
C ALA A 45 5.95 20.25 29.76
N ASP A 46 4.84 20.70 30.32
CA ASP A 46 3.50 20.26 29.98
C ASP A 46 3.14 20.63 28.55
N VAL A 47 3.46 21.85 28.12
CA VAL A 47 3.26 22.32 26.76
C VAL A 47 4.07 21.48 25.77
N PHE A 48 5.32 21.19 26.10
CA PHE A 48 6.19 20.34 25.27
C PHE A 48 5.65 18.91 25.18
N HIS A 49 5.20 18.34 26.30
CA HIS A 49 4.58 17.02 26.33
C HIS A 49 3.34 16.96 25.43
N GLN A 50 2.48 17.97 25.48
CA GLN A 50 1.29 18.04 24.63
C GLN A 50 1.66 18.11 23.15
N ALA A 51 2.66 18.92 22.78
CA ALA A 51 3.12 19.05 21.41
C ALA A 51 3.67 17.71 20.88
N ILE A 52 4.48 17.01 21.66
CA ILE A 52 5.03 15.71 21.32
C ILE A 52 3.90 14.67 21.20
N SER A 53 2.93 14.66 22.10
CA SER A 53 1.81 13.73 22.09
C SER A 53 0.92 13.93 20.86
N THR A 54 0.66 15.18 20.47
CA THR A 54 -0.09 15.51 19.26
C THR A 54 0.67 15.05 18.02
N SER A 55 1.95 15.35 17.91
CA SER A 55 2.80 14.93 16.81
C SER A 55 2.85 13.40 16.70
N HIS A 56 2.96 12.71 17.83
CA HIS A 56 2.94 11.25 17.91
C HIS A 56 1.64 10.67 17.32
N ALA A 57 0.48 11.21 17.73
CA ALA A 57 -0.82 10.77 17.23
C ALA A 57 -0.96 11.03 15.72
N GLU A 58 -0.48 12.16 15.24
CA GLU A 58 -0.48 12.49 13.80
C GLU A 58 0.39 11.52 13.00
N HIS A 59 1.56 11.14 13.51
CA HIS A 59 2.44 10.16 12.86
C HIS A 59 1.79 8.79 12.76
N VAL A 60 1.12 8.33 13.81
CA VAL A 60 0.37 7.06 13.78
C VAL A 60 -0.72 7.09 12.72
N THR A 61 -1.47 8.18 12.64
CA THR A 61 -2.50 8.38 11.61
C THR A 61 -1.91 8.35 10.21
N THR A 62 -0.80 9.07 9.99
CA THR A 62 -0.12 9.14 8.69
C THR A 62 0.38 7.76 8.26
N LEU A 63 0.98 6.98 9.17
CA LEU A 63 1.43 5.61 8.87
C LEU A 63 0.27 4.70 8.50
N ASN A 64 -0.86 4.81 9.18
CA ASN A 64 -2.07 4.06 8.83
C ASN A 64 -2.63 4.45 7.47
N ASP A 65 -2.59 5.73 7.11
CA ASP A 65 -2.98 6.21 5.79
C ASP A 65 -2.05 5.67 4.70
N HIS A 66 -0.74 5.67 4.94
CA HIS A 66 0.24 5.05 4.04
C HIS A 66 -0.03 3.56 3.85
N ARG A 67 -0.36 2.84 4.93
CA ARG A 67 -0.73 1.43 4.85
C ARG A 67 -1.90 1.20 3.90
N ARG A 68 -2.95 2.00 4.03
CA ARG A 68 -4.14 1.90 3.18
C ARG A 68 -3.80 2.20 1.72
N THR A 69 -3.03 3.25 1.48
CA THR A 69 -2.62 3.63 0.12
C THR A 69 -1.77 2.55 -0.53
N LEU A 70 -0.80 1.99 0.20
CA LEU A 70 0.06 0.92 -0.32
C LEU A 70 -0.73 -0.36 -0.60
N ALA A 71 -1.66 -0.73 0.27
CA ALA A 71 -2.53 -1.88 0.05
C ALA A 71 -3.42 -1.66 -1.19
N ASP A 72 -3.98 -0.47 -1.36
CA ASP A 72 -4.78 -0.12 -2.52
C ASP A 72 -3.98 -0.17 -3.83
N VAL A 73 -2.75 0.32 -3.82
CA VAL A 73 -1.84 0.22 -4.97
C VAL A 73 -1.59 -1.25 -5.32
N GLY A 74 -1.34 -2.10 -4.33
CA GLY A 74 -1.16 -3.53 -4.55
C GLY A 74 -2.40 -4.20 -5.14
N ASP A 75 -3.58 -3.89 -4.64
CA ASP A 75 -4.85 -4.41 -5.14
C ASP A 75 -5.11 -3.96 -6.57
N LYS A 76 -4.82 -2.70 -6.88
CA LYS A 76 -4.97 -2.16 -8.24
C LYS A 76 -3.97 -2.78 -9.22
N ALA A 77 -2.76 -3.09 -8.78
CA ALA A 77 -1.79 -3.80 -9.61
C ALA A 77 -2.28 -5.22 -9.95
N HIS A 78 -2.86 -5.93 -9.01
CA HIS A 78 -3.50 -7.22 -9.28
C HIS A 78 -4.68 -7.11 -10.22
N LEU A 79 -5.52 -6.09 -10.05
CA LEU A 79 -6.63 -5.83 -10.95
C LEU A 79 -6.15 -5.54 -12.37
N ALA A 80 -5.12 -4.71 -12.53
CA ALA A 80 -4.52 -4.42 -13.83
C ALA A 80 -3.96 -5.70 -14.48
N ARG A 81 -3.26 -6.55 -13.70
CA ARG A 81 -2.76 -7.82 -14.19
C ARG A 81 -3.89 -8.69 -14.77
N ARG A 82 -4.97 -8.84 -14.02
CA ARG A 82 -6.14 -9.62 -14.50
C ARG A 82 -6.75 -9.04 -15.77
N ALA A 83 -6.85 -7.71 -15.84
CA ALA A 83 -7.37 -7.04 -17.03
C ALA A 83 -6.48 -7.28 -18.26
N PHE A 84 -5.16 -7.16 -18.14
CA PHE A 84 -4.23 -7.42 -19.22
C PHE A 84 -4.24 -8.89 -19.65
N LEU A 85 -4.29 -9.83 -18.72
CA LEU A 85 -4.40 -11.26 -19.05
C LEU A 85 -5.72 -11.58 -19.76
N GLY A 86 -6.82 -10.97 -19.35
CA GLY A 86 -8.10 -11.12 -20.02
C GLY A 86 -8.07 -10.60 -21.44
N MET A 87 -7.46 -9.45 -21.68
CA MET A 87 -7.28 -8.88 -23.02
C MET A 87 -6.42 -9.77 -23.90
N ASP A 88 -5.32 -10.32 -23.37
CA ASP A 88 -4.45 -11.24 -24.12
C ASP A 88 -5.18 -12.53 -24.51
N HIS A 89 -5.97 -13.10 -23.60
CA HIS A 89 -6.78 -14.28 -23.89
C HIS A 89 -7.83 -14.01 -24.95
N GLU A 90 -8.47 -12.88 -24.92
CA GLU A 90 -9.46 -12.47 -25.91
C GLU A 90 -8.82 -12.26 -27.29
N ALA A 91 -7.70 -11.55 -27.33
CA ALA A 91 -6.94 -11.34 -28.57
C ALA A 91 -6.48 -12.67 -29.20
N ALA A 92 -5.97 -13.58 -28.35
CA ALA A 92 -5.57 -14.92 -28.82
C ALA A 92 -6.75 -15.72 -29.38
N ALA A 93 -7.92 -15.63 -28.76
CA ALA A 93 -9.13 -16.29 -29.24
C ALA A 93 -9.59 -15.71 -30.56
N GLN A 94 -9.55 -14.39 -30.75
CA GLN A 94 -9.89 -13.72 -32.01
C GLN A 94 -8.92 -14.13 -33.14
N LEU A 95 -7.62 -14.19 -32.89
CA LEU A 95 -6.63 -14.61 -33.85
C LEU A 95 -6.82 -16.06 -34.24
N ARG A 96 -7.17 -16.95 -33.34
CA ARG A 96 -7.50 -18.35 -33.67
C ARG A 96 -8.75 -18.47 -34.54
N ALA A 97 -9.77 -17.68 -34.26
CA ALA A 97 -10.99 -17.65 -35.06
C ALA A 97 -10.71 -17.20 -36.48
N VAL A 98 -9.91 -16.14 -36.68
CA VAL A 98 -9.49 -15.68 -38.00
C VAL A 98 -8.70 -16.75 -38.74
N ARG A 99 -7.76 -17.42 -38.06
CA ARG A 99 -6.95 -18.49 -38.64
C ARG A 99 -7.82 -19.67 -39.12
N CYS A 100 -8.79 -20.06 -38.32
CA CYS A 100 -9.72 -21.14 -38.70
C CYS A 100 -10.55 -20.76 -39.94
N ASN A 101 -10.99 -19.51 -40.04
CA ASN A 101 -11.75 -19.03 -41.19
C ASN A 101 -10.91 -18.95 -42.44
N SER A 102 -9.59 -18.71 -42.33
CA SER A 102 -8.66 -18.63 -43.46
C SER A 102 -8.32 -19.98 -44.08
N ASN A 103 -8.55 -21.08 -43.36
CA ASN A 103 -8.24 -22.44 -43.79
C ASN A 103 -9.40 -23.14 -44.55
N ILE A 104 -10.42 -22.40 -44.85
CA ILE A 104 -11.57 -22.90 -45.65
C ILE A 104 -11.27 -22.87 -47.19
#